data_9d0504138f52213a5bdcf9448f538dbf
#
_entry.id   9d0504138f52213a5bdcf9448f538dbf
#
_cell.length_a   1.000
_cell.length_b   1.000
_cell.length_c   1.000
_cell.angle_alpha   90.00
_cell.angle_beta   90.00
_cell.angle_gamma   90.00
#
_symmetry.space_group_name_H-M   'P 1'
#
loop_
_entity.id
_entity.type
_entity.pdbx_description
1 polymer ?
#
loop_
_entity_poly.entity_id
_entity_poly.type
_entity_poly.pdbx_seq_one_letter_code
_entity_poly.pdbx_strand_id
1 'polypeptide(L)'
;RALHQRGIWFCPASGRQYTSLRKLFAPVADCCVFLCENGGVIYKDEQCIAKNPMPRALAEEIANDLWTRSDGQGEVMLSGQNTAYLMERGLGMLKRIQFIGNNYQIIHDPSEVPEEITKVSVYLHEGVESYTERFVPRWKEANCAVAGPYWIDTTFANKGIGVRSICKTLDIDLADVMAFGDNYNDVSMLDIVGVPYIMDGAAAPLREKYPNHTPRPEDVLREFLKQN
;
A
#
# COMPACT_ATOMS: atom_id res chain seq x y z
N ARG A 1 -5.29 0.58 21.92
CA ARG A 1 -5.16 1.54 23.04
C ARG A 1 -4.21 1.00 24.12
N ALA A 2 -4.33 -0.26 24.55
CA ALA A 2 -3.43 -0.82 25.57
C ALA A 2 -1.94 -0.82 25.13
N LEU A 3 -1.66 -1.07 23.87
CA LEU A 3 -0.31 -0.93 23.29
C LEU A 3 0.17 0.52 23.37
N HIS A 4 -0.67 1.46 22.96
CA HIS A 4 -0.33 2.88 22.96
C HIS A 4 -0.04 3.43 24.37
N GLN A 5 -0.78 2.98 25.38
CA GLN A 5 -0.52 3.30 26.80
C GLN A 5 0.86 2.85 27.30
N ARG A 6 1.48 1.90 26.60
CA ARG A 6 2.85 1.42 26.84
C ARG A 6 3.90 2.04 25.90
N GLY A 7 3.53 3.08 25.17
CA GLY A 7 4.42 3.71 24.20
C GLY A 7 4.63 2.92 22.91
N ILE A 8 3.78 1.91 22.63
CA ILE A 8 3.88 1.06 21.43
C ILE A 8 2.89 1.54 20.38
N TRP A 9 3.39 1.85 19.19
CA TRP A 9 2.57 2.24 18.06
C TRP A 9 1.97 1.03 17.35
N PHE A 10 0.68 1.09 17.06
CA PHE A 10 0.03 0.14 16.17
C PHE A 10 -0.02 0.71 14.76
N CYS A 11 0.41 -0.08 13.76
CA CYS A 11 0.51 0.38 12.37
C CYS A 11 -0.32 -0.51 11.43
N PRO A 12 -1.52 -0.07 11.03
CA PRO A 12 -2.20 -0.65 9.88
C PRO A 12 -1.38 -0.43 8.61
N ALA A 13 -0.95 -1.52 7.94
CA ALA A 13 -0.15 -1.50 6.72
C ALA A 13 -0.96 -2.02 5.53
N SER A 14 -1.29 -1.15 4.56
CA SER A 14 -2.24 -1.47 3.48
C SER A 14 -1.88 -0.78 2.16
N GLY A 15 -2.38 -1.34 1.05
CA GLY A 15 -2.42 -0.67 -0.25
C GLY A 15 -3.51 0.41 -0.37
N ARG A 16 -4.30 0.64 0.68
CA ARG A 16 -5.37 1.64 0.70
C ARG A 16 -4.82 3.06 0.85
N GLN A 17 -5.58 4.03 0.33
CA GLN A 17 -5.38 5.45 0.61
C GLN A 17 -5.67 5.75 2.10
N TYR A 18 -4.98 6.77 2.66
CA TYR A 18 -5.12 7.15 4.07
C TYR A 18 -6.55 7.39 4.51
N THR A 19 -7.32 8.18 3.75
CA THR A 19 -8.73 8.49 4.08
C THR A 19 -9.57 7.23 4.28
N SER A 20 -9.44 6.25 3.39
CA SER A 20 -10.21 4.99 3.49
C SER A 20 -9.67 4.06 4.58
N LEU A 21 -8.34 4.00 4.76
CA LEU A 21 -7.73 3.18 5.81
C LEU A 21 -8.07 3.72 7.20
N ARG A 22 -7.93 5.03 7.42
CA ARG A 22 -8.23 5.69 8.70
C ARG A 22 -9.67 5.46 9.16
N LYS A 23 -10.64 5.44 8.23
CA LYS A 23 -12.06 5.16 8.56
C LYS A 23 -12.25 3.80 9.22
N LEU A 24 -11.48 2.77 8.82
CA LEU A 24 -11.57 1.43 9.40
C LEU A 24 -11.08 1.42 10.86
N PHE A 25 -10.18 2.32 11.22
CA PHE A 25 -9.59 2.44 12.54
C PHE A 25 -10.08 3.67 13.31
N ALA A 26 -11.17 4.32 12.88
CA ALA A 26 -11.66 5.57 13.44
C ALA A 26 -11.72 5.61 14.99
N PRO A 27 -12.16 4.55 15.71
CA PRO A 27 -12.21 4.57 17.17
C PRO A 27 -10.83 4.61 17.87
N VAL A 28 -9.74 4.33 17.16
CA VAL A 28 -8.37 4.22 17.70
C VAL A 28 -7.33 4.91 16.82
N ALA A 29 -7.77 5.73 15.87
CA ALA A 29 -6.88 6.38 14.90
C ALA A 29 -5.81 7.27 15.55
N ASP A 30 -6.10 7.83 16.70
CA ASP A 30 -5.20 8.58 17.57
C ASP A 30 -4.05 7.74 18.16
N CYS A 31 -4.16 6.42 18.11
CA CYS A 31 -3.15 5.47 18.61
C CYS A 31 -2.38 4.78 17.47
N CYS A 32 -2.58 5.19 16.23
CA CYS A 32 -2.05 4.50 15.06
C CYS A 32 -1.06 5.35 14.25
N VAL A 33 -0.09 4.65 13.65
CA VAL A 33 0.68 5.12 12.51
C VAL A 33 0.17 4.40 11.29
N PHE A 34 -0.21 5.09 10.22
CA PHE A 34 -0.83 4.47 9.03
C PHE A 34 0.19 4.36 7.90
N LEU A 35 0.49 3.13 7.49
CA LEU A 35 1.27 2.83 6.29
C LEU A 35 0.28 2.62 5.13
N CYS A 36 0.23 3.60 4.23
CA CYS A 36 -0.73 3.67 3.13
C CYS A 36 -0.05 3.43 1.77
N GLU A 37 -0.82 3.12 0.74
CA GLU A 37 -0.36 2.93 -0.64
C GLU A 37 0.84 1.95 -0.71
N ASN A 38 0.76 0.82 0.04
CA ASN A 38 1.85 -0.16 0.17
C ASN A 38 3.21 0.44 0.60
N GLY A 39 3.20 1.49 1.42
CA GLY A 39 4.42 2.17 1.88
C GLY A 39 4.76 3.44 1.11
N GLY A 40 3.92 3.84 0.16
CA GLY A 40 4.07 5.10 -0.58
C GLY A 40 3.92 6.34 0.29
N VAL A 41 3.04 6.27 1.30
CA VAL A 41 2.73 7.40 2.18
C VAL A 41 2.50 6.91 3.61
N ILE A 42 3.02 7.67 4.59
CA ILE A 42 2.90 7.35 6.01
C ILE A 42 2.28 8.53 6.75
N TYR A 43 1.29 8.23 7.56
CA TYR A 43 0.58 9.21 8.37
C TYR A 43 0.66 8.89 9.86
N LYS A 44 0.84 9.94 10.67
CA LYS A 44 0.70 9.94 12.11
C LYS A 44 0.06 11.25 12.55
N ASP A 45 -0.88 11.20 13.50
CA ASP A 45 -1.58 12.39 14.01
C ASP A 45 -2.14 13.29 12.88
N GLU A 46 -2.75 12.66 11.86
CA GLU A 46 -3.32 13.30 10.65
C GLU A 46 -2.29 14.00 9.75
N GLN A 47 -1.01 13.93 10.07
CA GLN A 47 0.07 14.51 9.29
C GLN A 47 0.79 13.45 8.46
N CYS A 48 1.14 13.79 7.23
CA CYS A 48 2.05 12.98 6.43
C CYS A 48 3.47 13.14 6.97
N ILE A 49 4.02 12.08 7.56
CA ILE A 49 5.35 12.10 8.18
C ILE A 49 6.45 11.54 7.27
N ALA A 50 6.09 10.80 6.23
CA ALA A 50 7.03 10.31 5.22
C ALA A 50 6.31 9.99 3.91
N LYS A 51 7.03 10.14 2.78
CA LYS A 51 6.60 9.75 1.43
C LYS A 51 7.73 9.05 0.69
N ASN A 52 7.35 8.12 -0.18
CA ASN A 52 8.27 7.41 -1.08
C ASN A 52 7.75 7.58 -2.53
N PRO A 53 7.94 8.76 -3.14
CA PRO A 53 7.40 9.07 -4.45
C PRO A 53 8.20 8.43 -5.58
N MET A 54 7.57 8.34 -6.74
CA MET A 54 8.19 8.00 -8.01
C MET A 54 8.78 9.27 -8.67
N PRO A 55 9.85 9.15 -9.47
CA PRO A 55 10.26 10.24 -10.36
C PRO A 55 9.09 10.66 -11.26
N ARG A 56 8.76 11.97 -11.26
CA ARG A 56 7.57 12.48 -11.94
C ARG A 56 7.51 12.10 -13.42
N ALA A 57 8.58 12.36 -14.18
CA ALA A 57 8.62 12.05 -15.60
C ALA A 57 8.37 10.55 -15.88
N LEU A 58 8.87 9.68 -15.02
CA LEU A 58 8.64 8.23 -15.14
C LEU A 58 7.19 7.87 -14.81
N ALA A 59 6.59 8.47 -13.80
CA ALA A 59 5.18 8.23 -13.48
C ALA A 59 4.25 8.66 -14.61
N GLU A 60 4.52 9.80 -15.23
CA GLU A 60 3.78 10.30 -16.39
C GLU A 60 3.97 9.38 -17.62
N GLU A 61 5.19 8.94 -17.88
CA GLU A 61 5.48 7.98 -18.95
C GLU A 61 4.73 6.67 -18.75
N ILE A 62 4.77 6.10 -17.52
CA ILE A 62 4.05 4.86 -17.18
C ILE A 62 2.54 5.06 -17.36
N ALA A 63 1.96 6.15 -16.88
CA ALA A 63 0.54 6.41 -17.00
C ALA A 63 0.08 6.46 -18.46
N ASN A 64 0.82 7.14 -19.32
CA ASN A 64 0.55 7.21 -20.75
C ASN A 64 0.73 5.87 -21.47
N ASP A 65 1.76 5.10 -21.09
CA ASP A 65 2.02 3.77 -21.65
C ASP A 65 0.92 2.77 -21.28
N LEU A 66 0.52 2.73 -20.00
CA LEU A 66 -0.56 1.86 -19.51
C LEU A 66 -1.89 2.20 -20.22
N TRP A 67 -2.20 3.47 -20.38
CA TRP A 67 -3.37 3.90 -21.13
C TRP A 67 -3.32 3.44 -22.59
N THR A 68 -2.23 3.75 -23.29
CA THR A 68 -2.09 3.47 -24.72
C THR A 68 -2.09 1.95 -25.01
N ARG A 69 -1.37 1.17 -24.17
CA ARG A 69 -1.24 -0.27 -24.37
C ARG A 69 -2.39 -1.10 -23.82
N SER A 70 -3.32 -0.49 -23.12
CA SER A 70 -4.58 -1.14 -22.77
C SER A 70 -5.64 -1.00 -23.88
N ASP A 71 -5.27 -0.45 -25.02
CA ASP A 71 -6.16 -0.23 -26.16
C ASP A 71 -7.44 0.54 -25.77
N GLY A 72 -7.31 1.43 -24.78
CA GLY A 72 -8.40 2.21 -24.19
C GLY A 72 -9.34 1.40 -23.26
N GLN A 73 -9.02 0.16 -22.95
CA GLN A 73 -9.79 -0.68 -22.01
C GLN A 73 -9.35 -0.52 -20.56
N GLY A 74 -8.16 0.01 -20.33
CA GLY A 74 -7.63 0.28 -19.00
C GLY A 74 -8.01 1.68 -18.50
N GLU A 75 -8.33 1.80 -17.25
CA GLU A 75 -8.55 3.07 -16.57
C GLU A 75 -7.37 3.39 -15.68
N VAL A 76 -6.66 4.48 -16.00
CA VAL A 76 -5.42 4.85 -15.31
C VAL A 76 -5.72 5.79 -14.15
N MET A 77 -5.08 5.51 -13.02
CA MET A 77 -5.16 6.29 -11.80
C MET A 77 -3.74 6.56 -11.28
N LEU A 78 -3.46 7.80 -10.92
CA LEU A 78 -2.24 8.19 -10.23
C LEU A 78 -2.55 8.48 -8.76
N SER A 79 -1.75 7.95 -7.85
CA SER A 79 -1.92 8.19 -6.41
C SER A 79 -0.95 9.27 -5.95
N GLY A 80 -1.48 10.35 -5.41
CA GLY A 80 -0.73 11.36 -4.68
C GLY A 80 -0.60 11.03 -3.19
N GLN A 81 -0.44 12.03 -2.36
CA GLN A 81 -0.33 11.86 -0.91
C GLN A 81 -1.63 11.30 -0.29
N ASN A 82 -2.78 11.86 -0.65
CA ASN A 82 -4.10 11.41 -0.17
C ASN A 82 -5.19 11.70 -1.21
N THR A 83 -4.85 11.71 -2.48
CA THR A 83 -5.76 11.95 -3.59
C THR A 83 -5.49 10.95 -4.71
N ALA A 84 -6.54 10.34 -5.23
CA ALA A 84 -6.51 9.53 -6.44
C ALA A 84 -6.84 10.43 -7.64
N TYR A 85 -5.92 10.56 -8.57
CA TYR A 85 -6.10 11.34 -9.80
C TYR A 85 -6.55 10.39 -10.90
N LEU A 86 -7.80 10.55 -11.33
CA LEU A 86 -8.43 9.70 -12.35
C LEU A 86 -8.36 10.37 -13.70
N MET A 87 -7.82 9.68 -14.70
CA MET A 87 -7.86 10.18 -16.06
C MET A 87 -9.32 10.23 -16.55
N GLU A 88 -9.76 11.38 -17.09
CA GLU A 88 -11.15 11.59 -17.55
C GLU A 88 -11.63 10.51 -18.54
N ARG A 89 -10.72 9.94 -19.32
CA ARG A 89 -11.00 8.91 -20.31
C ARG A 89 -11.33 7.54 -19.71
N GLY A 90 -11.35 7.39 -18.39
CA GLY A 90 -11.59 6.12 -17.72
C GLY A 90 -12.28 6.32 -16.38
N LEU A 91 -13.57 6.64 -16.42
CA LEU A 91 -14.34 6.92 -15.20
C LEU A 91 -15.27 5.77 -14.76
N GLY A 92 -15.16 4.59 -15.38
CA GLY A 92 -15.92 3.41 -14.96
C GLY A 92 -15.58 2.96 -13.54
N MET A 93 -14.31 3.14 -13.10
CA MET A 93 -13.91 2.87 -11.71
C MET A 93 -14.39 3.91 -10.70
N LEU A 94 -14.92 5.06 -11.13
CA LEU A 94 -15.30 6.17 -10.26
C LEU A 94 -16.25 5.75 -9.14
N LYS A 95 -17.28 4.95 -9.45
CA LYS A 95 -18.22 4.43 -8.44
C LYS A 95 -17.51 3.61 -7.38
N ARG A 96 -16.50 2.83 -7.76
CA ARG A 96 -15.71 2.02 -6.83
C ARG A 96 -14.84 2.91 -5.93
N ILE A 97 -14.19 3.92 -6.47
CA ILE A 97 -13.39 4.90 -5.73
C ILE A 97 -14.25 5.65 -4.71
N GLN A 98 -15.44 6.07 -5.11
CA GLN A 98 -16.43 6.69 -4.22
C GLN A 98 -16.91 5.73 -3.12
N PHE A 99 -17.24 4.49 -3.47
CA PHE A 99 -17.71 3.48 -2.52
C PHE A 99 -16.67 3.17 -1.42
N ILE A 100 -15.39 3.04 -1.77
CA ILE A 100 -14.33 2.82 -0.78
C ILE A 100 -13.96 4.08 0.01
N GLY A 101 -14.48 5.24 -0.41
CA GLY A 101 -14.34 6.51 0.29
C GLY A 101 -12.95 7.14 0.15
N ASN A 102 -12.30 6.96 -0.99
CA ASN A 102 -11.08 7.69 -1.33
C ASN A 102 -11.39 9.14 -1.70
N ASN A 103 -10.46 10.04 -1.41
CA ASN A 103 -10.41 11.34 -2.06
C ASN A 103 -10.00 11.15 -3.52
N TYR A 104 -10.59 11.90 -4.43
CA TYR A 104 -10.22 11.83 -5.85
C TYR A 104 -10.35 13.19 -6.54
N GLN A 105 -9.65 13.31 -7.65
CA GLN A 105 -9.75 14.41 -8.61
C GLN A 105 -9.72 13.83 -10.03
N ILE A 106 -10.51 14.41 -10.93
CA ILE A 106 -10.48 14.05 -12.36
C ILE A 106 -9.45 14.96 -13.04
N ILE A 107 -8.59 14.40 -13.89
CA ILE A 107 -7.57 15.08 -14.66
C ILE A 107 -7.67 14.67 -16.13
N HIS A 108 -7.20 15.54 -17.04
CA HIS A 108 -7.14 15.26 -18.47
C HIS A 108 -5.80 14.66 -18.88
N ASP A 109 -4.73 15.05 -18.18
CA ASP A 109 -3.36 14.62 -18.46
C ASP A 109 -2.58 14.37 -17.17
N PRO A 110 -1.67 13.34 -17.12
CA PRO A 110 -0.87 13.05 -15.93
C PRO A 110 -0.06 14.24 -15.40
N SER A 111 0.32 15.19 -16.26
CA SER A 111 1.08 16.40 -15.88
C SER A 111 0.28 17.37 -15.00
N GLU A 112 -1.04 17.25 -14.97
CA GLU A 112 -1.92 18.08 -14.13
C GLU A 112 -1.89 17.68 -12.64
N VAL A 113 -1.30 16.55 -12.27
CA VAL A 113 -1.16 16.16 -10.86
C VAL A 113 -0.31 17.19 -10.13
N PRO A 114 -0.83 17.92 -9.10
CA PRO A 114 -0.13 19.06 -8.51
C PRO A 114 0.89 18.66 -7.43
N GLU A 115 1.03 17.38 -7.15
CA GLU A 115 1.87 16.85 -6.05
C GLU A 115 2.75 15.68 -6.51
N GLU A 116 3.56 15.13 -5.60
CA GLU A 116 4.37 13.94 -5.84
C GLU A 116 3.49 12.71 -6.03
N ILE A 117 3.81 11.91 -7.05
CA ILE A 117 3.10 10.68 -7.38
C ILE A 117 3.78 9.50 -6.68
N THR A 118 3.04 8.72 -5.93
CA THR A 118 3.56 7.56 -5.18
C THR A 118 3.29 6.23 -5.88
N LYS A 119 2.28 6.19 -6.74
CA LYS A 119 1.88 4.98 -7.47
C LYS A 119 1.13 5.34 -8.75
N VAL A 120 1.29 4.53 -9.78
CA VAL A 120 0.46 4.53 -10.98
C VAL A 120 -0.24 3.19 -11.08
N SER A 121 -1.55 3.20 -11.23
CA SER A 121 -2.39 2.01 -11.30
C SER A 121 -3.18 1.97 -12.60
N VAL A 122 -3.43 0.78 -13.12
CA VAL A 122 -4.42 0.57 -14.17
C VAL A 122 -5.48 -0.42 -13.70
N TYR A 123 -6.74 -0.04 -13.85
CA TYR A 123 -7.90 -0.89 -13.63
C TYR A 123 -8.38 -1.48 -14.95
N LEU A 124 -8.58 -2.77 -15.01
CA LEU A 124 -8.90 -3.54 -16.20
C LEU A 124 -10.21 -4.29 -15.96
N HIS A 125 -11.30 -3.86 -16.61
CA HIS A 125 -12.65 -4.38 -16.36
C HIS A 125 -12.80 -5.88 -16.64
N GLU A 126 -12.04 -6.41 -17.61
CA GLU A 126 -12.08 -7.82 -18.01
C GLU A 126 -11.05 -8.69 -17.25
N GLY A 127 -10.32 -8.09 -16.29
CA GLY A 127 -9.27 -8.78 -15.55
C GLY A 127 -7.87 -8.48 -16.07
N VAL A 128 -6.86 -8.90 -15.28
CA VAL A 128 -5.44 -8.57 -15.53
C VAL A 128 -4.74 -9.60 -16.44
N GLU A 129 -5.33 -10.76 -16.66
CA GLU A 129 -4.67 -11.91 -17.30
C GLU A 129 -4.08 -11.56 -18.66
N SER A 130 -4.87 -10.91 -19.52
CA SER A 130 -4.46 -10.51 -20.88
C SER A 130 -3.40 -9.40 -20.91
N TYR A 131 -3.18 -8.71 -19.80
CA TYR A 131 -2.32 -7.53 -19.71
C TYR A 131 -1.07 -7.75 -18.87
N THR A 132 -1.05 -8.79 -18.04
CA THR A 132 0.08 -9.08 -17.14
C THR A 132 1.39 -9.24 -17.91
N GLU A 133 1.42 -10.04 -18.98
CA GLU A 133 2.61 -10.24 -19.80
C GLU A 133 3.03 -8.99 -20.57
N ARG A 134 2.09 -8.08 -20.84
CA ARG A 134 2.31 -6.83 -21.56
C ARG A 134 2.92 -5.75 -20.67
N PHE A 135 2.46 -5.62 -19.42
CA PHE A 135 2.84 -4.53 -18.53
C PHE A 135 3.92 -4.91 -17.51
N VAL A 136 3.80 -6.05 -16.86
CA VAL A 136 4.69 -6.40 -15.73
C VAL A 136 6.17 -6.52 -16.17
N PRO A 137 6.54 -7.22 -17.25
CA PRO A 137 7.94 -7.28 -17.66
C PRO A 137 8.47 -5.92 -18.13
N ARG A 138 7.63 -5.12 -18.79
CA ARG A 138 8.00 -3.81 -19.34
C ARG A 138 8.40 -2.81 -18.25
N TRP A 139 7.66 -2.78 -17.16
CA TRP A 139 7.86 -1.85 -16.04
C TRP A 139 8.42 -2.54 -14.79
N LYS A 140 9.14 -3.64 -14.99
CA LYS A 140 9.74 -4.42 -13.89
C LYS A 140 10.63 -3.58 -12.98
N GLU A 141 11.45 -2.70 -13.56
CA GLU A 141 12.35 -1.82 -12.79
C GLU A 141 11.60 -0.78 -11.94
N ALA A 142 10.35 -0.51 -12.26
CA ALA A 142 9.44 0.32 -11.48
C ALA A 142 8.49 -0.51 -10.59
N ASN A 143 8.84 -1.78 -10.31
CA ASN A 143 8.07 -2.73 -9.51
C ASN A 143 6.61 -2.89 -9.97
N CYS A 144 6.37 -2.90 -11.28
CA CYS A 144 5.07 -3.20 -11.83
C CYS A 144 4.64 -4.63 -11.45
N ALA A 145 3.47 -4.77 -10.87
CA ALA A 145 2.97 -6.05 -10.38
C ALA A 145 1.43 -6.12 -10.38
N VAL A 146 0.90 -7.33 -10.47
CA VAL A 146 -0.52 -7.60 -10.26
C VAL A 146 -0.87 -7.31 -8.79
N ALA A 147 -1.84 -6.42 -8.58
CA ALA A 147 -2.31 -5.99 -7.26
C ALA A 147 -3.73 -6.52 -6.92
N GLY A 148 -4.26 -7.38 -7.76
CA GLY A 148 -5.56 -8.01 -7.60
C GLY A 148 -6.14 -8.45 -8.95
N PRO A 149 -7.36 -9.01 -9.00
CA PRO A 149 -7.92 -9.59 -10.22
C PRO A 149 -8.17 -8.56 -11.34
N TYR A 150 -8.21 -7.27 -11.00
CA TYR A 150 -8.52 -6.18 -11.93
C TYR A 150 -7.48 -5.06 -11.89
N TRP A 151 -6.41 -5.18 -11.07
CA TRP A 151 -5.45 -4.10 -10.86
C TRP A 151 -4.03 -4.52 -11.16
N ILE A 152 -3.32 -3.67 -11.88
CA ILE A 152 -1.86 -3.68 -11.97
C ILE A 152 -1.37 -2.36 -11.40
N ASP A 153 -0.49 -2.44 -10.41
CA ASP A 153 0.13 -1.29 -9.75
C ASP A 153 1.60 -1.19 -10.14
N THR A 154 2.06 0.05 -10.28
CA THR A 154 3.47 0.38 -10.49
C THR A 154 3.90 1.40 -9.44
N THR A 155 4.89 1.07 -8.61
CA THR A 155 5.34 1.92 -7.50
C THR A 155 6.74 1.57 -7.07
N PHE A 156 7.56 2.55 -6.67
CA PHE A 156 8.85 2.30 -6.02
C PHE A 156 8.73 1.94 -4.55
N ALA A 157 7.56 2.15 -3.95
CA ALA A 157 7.29 1.79 -2.57
C ALA A 157 6.93 0.31 -2.41
N ASN A 158 7.23 -0.22 -1.24
CA ASN A 158 6.71 -1.48 -0.72
C ASN A 158 6.58 -1.39 0.81
N LYS A 159 5.91 -2.35 1.43
CA LYS A 159 5.69 -2.30 2.89
C LYS A 159 7.00 -2.28 3.69
N GLY A 160 8.07 -2.90 3.21
CA GLY A 160 9.39 -2.86 3.86
C GLY A 160 10.01 -1.45 3.82
N ILE A 161 9.95 -0.76 2.68
CA ILE A 161 10.37 0.65 2.56
C ILE A 161 9.53 1.51 3.51
N GLY A 162 8.22 1.31 3.55
CA GLY A 162 7.32 2.03 4.45
C GLY A 162 7.67 1.82 5.93
N VAL A 163 7.95 0.58 6.36
CA VAL A 163 8.37 0.26 7.74
C VAL A 163 9.72 0.94 8.06
N ARG A 164 10.71 0.89 7.15
CA ARG A 164 11.97 1.61 7.34
C ARG A 164 11.77 3.11 7.50
N SER A 165 10.87 3.70 6.71
CA SER A 165 10.54 5.13 6.81
C SER A 165 9.90 5.47 8.17
N ILE A 166 8.99 4.62 8.68
CA ILE A 166 8.40 4.78 10.02
C ILE A 166 9.48 4.70 11.09
N CYS A 167 10.29 3.64 11.07
CA CYS A 167 11.34 3.40 12.05
C CYS A 167 12.35 4.55 12.09
N LYS A 168 12.78 5.02 10.91
CA LYS A 168 13.67 6.18 10.80
C LYS A 168 13.05 7.46 11.38
N THR A 169 11.77 7.73 11.09
CA THR A 169 11.11 8.97 11.49
C THR A 169 10.77 9.00 12.98
N LEU A 170 10.48 7.83 13.57
CA LEU A 170 10.07 7.69 14.98
C LEU A 170 11.22 7.21 15.89
N ASP A 171 12.43 7.07 15.35
CA ASP A 171 13.63 6.57 16.08
C ASP A 171 13.38 5.20 16.73
N ILE A 172 12.86 4.25 15.94
CA ILE A 172 12.57 2.87 16.36
C ILE A 172 13.55 1.93 15.65
N ASP A 173 14.15 0.98 16.40
CA ASP A 173 14.94 -0.09 15.78
C ASP A 173 14.02 -1.10 15.08
N LEU A 174 14.41 -1.55 13.90
CA LEU A 174 13.71 -2.63 13.20
C LEU A 174 13.65 -3.93 14.01
N ALA A 175 14.63 -4.17 14.89
CA ALA A 175 14.66 -5.30 15.81
C ALA A 175 13.51 -5.26 16.85
N ASP A 176 12.97 -4.06 17.16
CA ASP A 176 11.88 -3.86 18.09
C ASP A 176 10.49 -3.90 17.41
N VAL A 177 10.45 -4.15 16.10
CA VAL A 177 9.21 -4.20 15.33
C VAL A 177 8.68 -5.63 15.25
N MET A 178 7.41 -5.80 15.63
CA MET A 178 6.61 -7.00 15.37
C MET A 178 5.70 -6.74 14.18
N ALA A 179 5.67 -7.62 13.19
CA ALA A 179 4.82 -7.48 12.02
C ALA A 179 4.03 -8.76 11.72
N PHE A 180 2.82 -8.59 11.18
CA PHE A 180 1.93 -9.67 10.75
C PHE A 180 1.62 -9.51 9.27
N GLY A 181 1.70 -10.62 8.51
CA GLY A 181 1.41 -10.61 7.09
C GLY A 181 0.74 -11.90 6.62
N ASP A 182 0.04 -11.86 5.51
CA ASP A 182 -0.68 -12.99 4.94
C ASP A 182 -0.40 -13.20 3.43
N ASN A 183 0.28 -12.25 2.79
CA ASN A 183 0.45 -12.26 1.35
C ASN A 183 1.87 -11.85 0.91
N TYR A 184 2.16 -12.04 -0.37
CA TYR A 184 3.47 -11.75 -0.96
C TYR A 184 3.90 -10.27 -0.87
N ASN A 185 2.95 -9.32 -0.85
CA ASN A 185 3.27 -7.90 -0.64
C ASN A 185 3.72 -7.58 0.79
N ASP A 186 3.57 -8.51 1.74
CA ASP A 186 4.05 -8.37 3.12
C ASP A 186 5.50 -8.85 3.30
N VAL A 187 6.01 -9.66 2.36
CA VAL A 187 7.35 -10.27 2.45
C VAL A 187 8.43 -9.21 2.68
N SER A 188 8.38 -8.11 1.95
CA SER A 188 9.36 -7.02 2.09
C SER A 188 9.39 -6.39 3.49
N MET A 189 8.28 -6.44 4.22
CA MET A 189 8.17 -6.00 5.60
C MET A 189 8.64 -7.10 6.57
N LEU A 190 8.14 -8.33 6.39
CA LEU A 190 8.44 -9.45 7.28
C LEU A 190 9.93 -9.81 7.27
N ASP A 191 10.63 -9.61 6.15
CA ASP A 191 12.05 -9.93 6.00
C ASP A 191 13.00 -8.98 6.76
N ILE A 192 12.49 -7.84 7.26
CA ILE A 192 13.34 -6.79 7.85
C ILE A 192 13.06 -6.50 9.32
N VAL A 193 11.97 -7.02 9.86
CA VAL A 193 11.56 -6.76 11.25
C VAL A 193 12.10 -7.82 12.21
N GLY A 194 12.26 -7.45 13.49
CA GLY A 194 12.78 -8.35 14.51
C GLY A 194 11.87 -9.53 14.81
N VAL A 195 10.54 -9.33 14.74
CA VAL A 195 9.56 -10.37 15.11
C VAL A 195 8.50 -10.51 14.01
N PRO A 196 8.79 -11.23 12.90
CA PRO A 196 7.83 -11.49 11.85
C PRO A 196 6.87 -12.62 12.24
N TYR A 197 5.58 -12.43 11.96
CA TYR A 197 4.52 -13.45 12.01
C TYR A 197 3.86 -13.61 10.66
N ILE A 198 3.69 -14.85 10.21
CA ILE A 198 2.86 -15.18 9.05
C ILE A 198 1.50 -15.73 9.51
N MET A 199 0.44 -15.33 8.83
CA MET A 199 -0.90 -15.83 9.12
C MET A 199 -1.06 -17.28 8.67
N ASP A 200 -1.76 -18.12 9.46
CA ASP A 200 -2.01 -19.53 9.13
C ASP A 200 -2.75 -19.72 7.79
N GLY A 201 -3.53 -18.73 7.38
CA GLY A 201 -4.24 -18.72 6.08
C GLY A 201 -3.38 -18.33 4.88
N ALA A 202 -2.12 -17.96 5.06
CA ALA A 202 -1.22 -17.61 3.98
C ALA A 202 -0.86 -18.81 3.09
N ALA A 203 -0.36 -18.54 1.88
CA ALA A 203 0.12 -19.59 0.97
C ALA A 203 1.24 -20.42 1.60
N ALA A 204 1.28 -21.73 1.33
CA ALA A 204 2.24 -22.66 1.92
C ALA A 204 3.71 -22.19 1.82
N PRO A 205 4.20 -21.67 0.67
CA PRO A 205 5.58 -21.18 0.59
C PRO A 205 5.89 -20.01 1.54
N LEU A 206 4.91 -19.17 1.85
CA LEU A 206 5.08 -18.08 2.83
C LEU A 206 5.14 -18.63 4.25
N ARG A 207 4.30 -19.60 4.58
CA ARG A 207 4.32 -20.26 5.91
C ARG A 207 5.61 -21.00 6.17
N GLU A 208 6.17 -21.66 5.16
CA GLU A 208 7.46 -22.35 5.27
C GLU A 208 8.64 -21.40 5.50
N LYS A 209 8.52 -20.15 5.01
CA LYS A 209 9.59 -19.14 5.10
C LYS A 209 9.73 -18.57 6.53
N TYR A 210 8.64 -18.39 7.27
CA TYR A 210 8.66 -17.69 8.56
C TYR A 210 8.37 -18.65 9.71
N PRO A 211 9.16 -18.59 10.82
CA PRO A 211 9.01 -19.56 11.92
C PRO A 211 7.79 -19.28 12.82
N ASN A 212 7.34 -18.02 12.91
CA ASN A 212 6.23 -17.65 13.78
C ASN A 212 4.93 -17.63 12.99
N HIS A 213 3.95 -18.38 13.46
CA HIS A 213 2.63 -18.49 12.84
C HIS A 213 1.54 -18.07 13.81
N THR A 214 0.44 -17.55 13.28
CA THR A 214 -0.75 -17.26 14.09
C THR A 214 -2.01 -17.28 13.22
N PRO A 215 -3.13 -17.82 13.75
CA PRO A 215 -4.42 -17.62 13.09
C PRO A 215 -4.96 -16.19 13.28
N ARG A 216 -4.50 -15.46 14.31
CA ARG A 216 -5.05 -14.18 14.72
C ARG A 216 -3.99 -13.29 15.38
N PRO A 217 -3.66 -12.13 14.80
CA PRO A 217 -2.69 -11.19 15.39
C PRO A 217 -3.04 -10.78 16.82
N GLU A 218 -4.34 -10.60 17.11
CA GLU A 218 -4.81 -10.16 18.42
C GLU A 218 -4.51 -11.15 19.55
N ASP A 219 -4.36 -12.44 19.27
CA ASP A 219 -4.01 -13.43 20.31
C ASP A 219 -2.55 -13.27 20.72
N VAL A 220 -1.66 -13.09 19.75
CA VAL A 220 -0.24 -12.77 20.01
C VAL A 220 -0.10 -11.46 20.79
N LEU A 221 -0.83 -10.41 20.37
CA LEU A 221 -0.78 -9.10 21.01
C LEU A 221 -1.35 -9.13 22.45
N ARG A 222 -2.39 -9.93 22.71
CA ARG A 222 -2.91 -10.12 24.08
C ARG A 222 -1.90 -10.83 24.97
N GLU A 223 -1.23 -11.85 24.45
CA GLU A 223 -0.22 -12.57 25.23
C GLU A 223 0.98 -11.66 25.52
N PHE A 224 1.45 -10.93 24.53
CA PHE A 224 2.50 -9.91 24.71
C PHE A 224 2.14 -8.89 25.81
N LEU A 225 0.88 -8.43 25.83
CA LEU A 225 0.40 -7.46 26.84
C LEU A 225 0.28 -8.04 28.26
N LYS A 226 0.22 -9.38 28.42
CA LYS A 226 0.21 -10.02 29.75
C LYS A 226 1.62 -10.20 30.32
N GLN A 227 2.61 -10.39 29.43
CA GLN A 227 4.00 -10.70 29.82
C GLN A 227 4.82 -9.45 30.14
N ASN A 228 4.43 -8.33 29.62
CA ASN A 228 5.08 -7.02 29.76
C ASN A 228 4.13 -6.00 30.38
#